data_d222c2ec72f3b7a85fd599397ffee5e6
#
_entry.id   d222c2ec72f3b7a85fd599397ffee5e6
#
_cell.length_a   1.000
_cell.length_b   1.000
_cell.length_c   1.000
_cell.angle_alpha   90.00
_cell.angle_beta   90.00
_cell.angle_gamma   90.00
#
_symmetry.space_group_name_H-M   'P 1'
#
loop_
_entity.id
_entity.type
_entity.pdbx_description
1 polymer ?
#
loop_
_entity_poly.entity_id
_entity_poly.type
_entity_poly.pdbx_seq_one_letter_code
_entity_poly.pdbx_strand_id
1 'polypeptide(L)'
;MELGTERIRKLLVQYAVPAIIAMTASSLYNMVDSIFIGHGVGALAISGLALTFPLMNLAAAFGSLVGVGAATLVSMRLGQRDYETAQRILGNVVVLNLIIGISFGLLTLVFLDPILYFFGASDATIGYAREYMSVILWGNVVTHMYLGLNAVLRAAGHPRKAMYATILTVTINAILDPLFIFGFGWGIRGAAIATVLAQILALVWQFRIFSDRNELLHFRRGIYRLKGKIVRNVLAIGMSPFLMNLAACFIVILINKGLKEYGGDLNIGAYGIVNRLGFFFVMIVMGINQGMQPIAGYNYGARQFDRVDRVLKLTIIGATCVTTLGFLIGELAPRLAVSVFTDDPELVRLSAEGMRIVFFCFPIIGFQMVTTNFFQSIGMAGKAIFLSLSRQLLFLMPGLIFLPRILAELTPWAGSWGVWCSMPLSDFLASLVAGVMLFCQFRKFKAKAAAGRGEVSGAEVENDRRVNE
;
A
#
# COMPACT_ATOMS: atom_id res chain seq x y z
N MET A 1 21.44 -0.05 16.63
CA MET A 1 20.26 -0.62 15.94
C MET A 1 20.69 -1.83 15.12
N GLU A 2 19.96 -2.92 15.22
CA GLU A 2 20.25 -4.18 14.51
C GLU A 2 20.20 -4.05 12.98
N LEU A 3 19.48 -3.04 12.47
CA LEU A 3 19.29 -2.79 11.03
C LEU A 3 20.60 -2.64 10.24
N GLY A 4 21.65 -2.14 10.87
CA GLY A 4 22.97 -1.96 10.25
C GLY A 4 23.94 -3.11 10.43
N THR A 5 23.70 -4.04 11.35
CA THR A 5 24.69 -5.04 11.79
C THR A 5 24.22 -6.48 11.62
N GLU A 6 22.94 -6.76 11.85
CA GLU A 6 22.37 -8.11 11.78
C GLU A 6 22.33 -8.64 10.33
N ARG A 7 22.26 -9.96 10.16
CA ARG A 7 22.16 -10.61 8.83
C ARG A 7 20.90 -10.17 8.09
N ILE A 8 21.04 -9.76 6.84
CA ILE A 8 19.92 -9.24 6.02
C ILE A 8 18.76 -10.24 5.90
N ARG A 9 19.02 -11.53 5.74
CA ARG A 9 17.98 -12.57 5.70
C ARG A 9 17.14 -12.57 6.97
N LYS A 10 17.79 -12.54 8.14
CA LYS A 10 17.11 -12.53 9.44
C LYS A 10 16.29 -11.26 9.62
N LEU A 11 16.86 -10.11 9.27
CA LEU A 11 16.14 -8.83 9.32
C LEU A 11 14.92 -8.81 8.41
N LEU A 12 15.06 -9.26 7.16
CA LEU A 12 13.95 -9.26 6.22
C LEU A 12 12.80 -10.15 6.73
N VAL A 13 13.08 -11.33 7.25
CA VAL A 13 12.05 -12.19 7.87
C VAL A 13 11.44 -11.52 9.10
N GLN A 14 12.26 -10.94 9.97
CA GLN A 14 11.82 -10.28 11.20
C GLN A 14 10.89 -9.09 10.94
N TYR A 15 11.05 -8.39 9.82
CA TYR A 15 10.23 -7.23 9.44
C TYR A 15 9.09 -7.60 8.48
N ALA A 16 9.32 -8.51 7.53
CA ALA A 16 8.33 -8.88 6.53
C ALA A 16 7.21 -9.76 7.12
N VAL A 17 7.55 -10.76 7.96
CA VAL A 17 6.52 -11.66 8.53
C VAL A 17 5.48 -10.91 9.35
N PRO A 18 5.83 -10.00 10.30
CA PRO A 18 4.84 -9.20 10.99
C PRO A 18 4.00 -8.33 10.05
N ALA A 19 4.61 -7.75 9.01
CA ALA A 19 3.91 -6.92 8.04
C ALA A 19 2.92 -7.75 7.19
N ILE A 20 3.30 -8.94 6.75
CA ILE A 20 2.42 -9.87 6.02
C ILE A 20 1.24 -10.28 6.90
N ILE A 21 1.47 -10.64 8.15
CA ILE A 21 0.41 -11.00 9.10
C ILE A 21 -0.56 -9.83 9.28
N ALA A 22 -0.05 -8.62 9.47
CA ALA A 22 -0.87 -7.42 9.63
C ALA A 22 -1.73 -7.12 8.39
N MET A 23 -1.13 -7.21 7.19
CA MET A 23 -1.84 -6.97 5.91
C MET A 23 -2.92 -8.02 5.66
N THR A 24 -2.60 -9.30 5.90
CA THR A 24 -3.55 -10.40 5.77
C THR A 24 -4.70 -10.27 6.76
N ALA A 25 -4.40 -9.97 8.02
CA ALA A 25 -5.43 -9.76 9.05
C ALA A 25 -6.37 -8.60 8.70
N SER A 26 -5.83 -7.48 8.22
CA SER A 26 -6.65 -6.34 7.76
C SER A 26 -7.53 -6.69 6.57
N SER A 27 -7.03 -7.47 5.62
CA SER A 27 -7.79 -7.91 4.46
C SER A 27 -8.94 -8.84 4.85
N LEU A 28 -8.68 -9.84 5.70
CA LEU A 28 -9.71 -10.74 6.23
C LEU A 28 -10.78 -9.99 7.03
N TYR A 29 -10.35 -9.01 7.81
CA TYR A 29 -11.26 -8.18 8.58
C TYR A 29 -12.26 -7.44 7.68
N ASN A 30 -11.80 -6.81 6.60
CA ASN A 30 -12.69 -6.12 5.66
C ASN A 30 -13.77 -7.05 5.07
N MET A 31 -13.44 -8.32 4.87
CA MET A 31 -14.42 -9.33 4.43
C MET A 31 -15.44 -9.64 5.53
N VAL A 32 -14.98 -9.82 6.76
CA VAL A 32 -15.83 -10.12 7.94
C VAL A 32 -16.79 -8.96 8.23
N ASP A 33 -16.30 -7.72 8.20
CA ASP A 33 -17.11 -6.51 8.37
C ASP A 33 -18.24 -6.43 7.33
N SER A 34 -17.92 -6.69 6.07
CA SER A 34 -18.92 -6.73 4.99
C SER A 34 -19.98 -7.83 5.22
N ILE A 35 -19.58 -8.98 5.75
CA ILE A 35 -20.51 -10.09 6.08
C ILE A 35 -21.46 -9.65 7.22
N PHE A 36 -20.94 -9.05 8.28
CA PHE A 36 -21.78 -8.58 9.37
C PHE A 36 -22.76 -7.49 8.94
N ILE A 37 -22.35 -6.55 8.11
CA ILE A 37 -23.24 -5.52 7.55
C ILE A 37 -24.32 -6.16 6.67
N GLY A 38 -23.96 -7.12 5.85
CA GLY A 38 -24.87 -7.81 4.96
C GLY A 38 -25.97 -8.57 5.70
N HIS A 39 -25.62 -9.29 6.75
CA HIS A 39 -26.57 -10.07 7.57
C HIS A 39 -27.34 -9.20 8.56
N GLY A 40 -26.70 -8.14 9.08
CA GLY A 40 -27.30 -7.30 10.12
C GLY A 40 -28.18 -6.18 9.61
N VAL A 41 -27.92 -5.66 8.42
CA VAL A 41 -28.61 -4.47 7.88
C VAL A 41 -29.30 -4.76 6.54
N GLY A 42 -28.70 -5.61 5.69
CA GLY A 42 -29.29 -6.07 4.45
C GLY A 42 -28.51 -5.67 3.18
N ALA A 43 -29.04 -6.09 2.03
CA ALA A 43 -28.37 -5.93 0.72
C ALA A 43 -28.18 -4.47 0.30
N LEU A 44 -29.12 -3.57 0.62
CA LEU A 44 -28.98 -2.14 0.30
C LEU A 44 -27.87 -1.48 1.12
N ALA A 45 -27.61 -1.94 2.33
CA ALA A 45 -26.51 -1.47 3.15
C ALA A 45 -25.14 -1.91 2.57
N ILE A 46 -25.05 -3.12 2.03
CA ILE A 46 -23.84 -3.56 1.31
C ILE A 46 -23.60 -2.69 0.07
N SER A 47 -24.66 -2.39 -0.67
CA SER A 47 -24.57 -1.52 -1.85
C SER A 47 -24.13 -0.10 -1.44
N GLY A 48 -24.69 0.43 -0.36
CA GLY A 48 -24.25 1.69 0.22
C GLY A 48 -22.79 1.68 0.65
N LEU A 49 -22.33 0.62 1.30
CA LEU A 49 -20.93 0.43 1.68
C LEU A 49 -20.02 0.39 0.46
N ALA A 50 -20.40 -0.32 -0.59
CA ALA A 50 -19.62 -0.41 -1.82
C ALA A 50 -19.37 0.96 -2.48
N LEU A 51 -20.34 1.87 -2.40
CA LEU A 51 -20.24 3.25 -2.90
C LEU A 51 -19.24 4.10 -2.10
N THR A 52 -18.94 3.72 -0.87
CA THR A 52 -17.99 4.44 -0.03
C THR A 52 -16.52 4.04 -0.30
N PHE A 53 -16.30 2.92 -0.98
CA PHE A 53 -14.95 2.37 -1.23
C PHE A 53 -13.99 3.37 -1.90
N PRO A 54 -14.36 4.09 -2.98
CA PRO A 54 -13.48 5.07 -3.60
C PRO A 54 -13.06 6.19 -2.64
N LEU A 55 -13.99 6.64 -1.82
CA LEU A 55 -13.75 7.69 -0.85
C LEU A 55 -12.87 7.21 0.32
N MET A 56 -13.07 5.98 0.78
CA MET A 56 -12.21 5.35 1.78
C MET A 56 -10.78 5.13 1.25
N ASN A 57 -10.64 4.72 -0.01
CA ASN A 57 -9.33 4.58 -0.66
C ASN A 57 -8.62 5.93 -0.77
N LEU A 58 -9.35 6.99 -1.09
CA LEU A 58 -8.80 8.34 -1.12
C LEU A 58 -8.35 8.81 0.28
N ALA A 59 -9.13 8.55 1.31
CA ALA A 59 -8.75 8.81 2.70
C ALA A 59 -7.49 8.05 3.11
N ALA A 60 -7.41 6.76 2.77
CA ALA A 60 -6.23 5.93 3.00
C ALA A 60 -5.00 6.42 2.23
N ALA A 61 -5.19 6.93 1.02
CA ALA A 61 -4.12 7.53 0.23
C ALA A 61 -3.49 8.76 0.92
N PHE A 62 -4.30 9.63 1.52
CA PHE A 62 -3.80 10.75 2.32
C PHE A 62 -3.09 10.30 3.60
N GLY A 63 -3.56 9.26 4.26
CA GLY A 63 -2.86 8.63 5.39
C GLY A 63 -1.49 8.08 4.99
N SER A 64 -1.41 7.42 3.84
CA SER A 64 -0.17 6.88 3.27
C SER A 64 0.80 7.99 2.86
N LEU A 65 0.30 9.12 2.38
CA LEU A 65 1.11 10.28 1.98
C LEU A 65 2.05 10.72 3.12
N VAL A 66 1.53 10.83 4.32
CA VAL A 66 2.32 11.22 5.49
C VAL A 66 3.09 10.02 6.07
N GLY A 67 2.41 8.89 6.27
CA GLY A 67 2.98 7.73 6.96
C GLY A 67 4.17 7.12 6.25
N VAL A 68 4.04 6.85 4.95
CA VAL A 68 5.12 6.24 4.15
C VAL A 68 6.29 7.20 3.95
N GLY A 69 6.00 8.47 3.68
CA GLY A 69 7.03 9.49 3.52
C GLY A 69 7.86 9.68 4.79
N ALA A 70 7.19 9.75 5.92
CA ALA A 70 7.84 9.89 7.22
C ALA A 70 8.64 8.64 7.62
N ALA A 71 8.09 7.45 7.43
CA ALA A 71 8.78 6.19 7.73
C ALA A 71 10.10 6.05 6.95
N THR A 72 10.08 6.39 5.67
CA THR A 72 11.28 6.41 4.83
C THR A 72 12.32 7.39 5.35
N LEU A 73 11.92 8.64 5.64
CA LEU A 73 12.86 9.65 6.17
C LEU A 73 13.41 9.28 7.54
N VAL A 74 12.58 8.77 8.43
CA VAL A 74 13.02 8.29 9.76
C VAL A 74 14.07 7.20 9.59
N SER A 75 13.83 6.19 8.77
CA SER A 75 14.78 5.10 8.53
C SER A 75 16.13 5.61 8.01
N MET A 76 16.10 6.53 7.04
CA MET A 76 17.31 7.13 6.47
C MET A 76 18.09 7.97 7.51
N ARG A 77 17.39 8.78 8.31
CA ARG A 77 18.01 9.61 9.35
C ARG A 77 18.61 8.78 10.48
N LEU A 78 17.94 7.71 10.87
CA LEU A 78 18.48 6.75 11.83
C LEU A 78 19.75 6.07 11.30
N GLY A 79 19.80 5.74 10.01
CA GLY A 79 21.02 5.24 9.36
C GLY A 79 22.17 6.24 9.32
N GLN A 80 21.86 7.52 9.16
CA GLN A 80 22.80 8.63 9.23
C GLN A 80 23.22 8.99 10.67
N ARG A 81 22.64 8.32 11.68
CA ARG A 81 22.79 8.66 13.11
C ARG A 81 22.29 10.08 13.46
N ASP A 82 21.43 10.66 12.64
CA ASP A 82 20.79 11.96 12.86
C ASP A 82 19.48 11.76 13.66
N TYR A 83 19.64 11.42 14.94
CA TYR A 83 18.52 11.14 15.84
C TYR A 83 17.66 12.37 16.11
N GLU A 84 18.26 13.55 16.10
CA GLU A 84 17.52 14.80 16.30
C GLU A 84 16.52 15.08 15.18
N THR A 85 16.93 14.92 13.92
CA THR A 85 16.01 15.06 12.79
C THR A 85 14.96 13.96 12.77
N ALA A 86 15.34 12.70 13.06
CA ALA A 86 14.38 11.59 13.18
C ALA A 86 13.31 11.89 14.23
N GLN A 87 13.71 12.42 15.38
CA GLN A 87 12.79 12.82 16.44
C GLN A 87 11.85 13.95 16.01
N ARG A 88 12.34 14.94 15.26
CA ARG A 88 11.53 16.03 14.71
C ARG A 88 10.54 15.53 13.65
N ILE A 89 10.91 14.53 12.86
CA ILE A 89 9.99 13.91 11.90
C ILE A 89 8.80 13.28 12.63
N LEU A 90 9.01 12.61 13.75
CA LEU A 90 7.91 12.06 14.56
C LEU A 90 6.90 13.15 14.97
N GLY A 91 7.37 14.28 15.48
CA GLY A 91 6.50 15.41 15.85
C GLY A 91 5.78 16.03 14.64
N ASN A 92 6.48 16.16 13.51
CA ASN A 92 5.89 16.67 12.26
C ASN A 92 4.82 15.73 11.71
N VAL A 93 4.98 14.41 11.84
CA VAL A 93 3.96 13.40 11.48
C VAL A 93 2.66 13.63 12.25
N VAL A 94 2.77 13.84 13.56
CA VAL A 94 1.59 14.11 14.40
C VAL A 94 0.85 15.36 13.92
N VAL A 95 1.56 16.45 13.69
CA VAL A 95 0.95 17.71 13.25
C VAL A 95 0.40 17.61 11.83
N LEU A 96 1.13 16.99 10.90
CA LEU A 96 0.66 16.80 9.52
C LEU A 96 -0.59 15.92 9.45
N ASN A 97 -0.64 14.83 10.21
CA ASN A 97 -1.82 13.99 10.27
C ASN A 97 -3.03 14.70 10.86
N LEU A 98 -2.83 15.57 11.86
CA LEU A 98 -3.89 16.43 12.37
C LEU A 98 -4.42 17.40 11.30
N ILE A 99 -3.51 18.12 10.63
CA ILE A 99 -3.90 19.10 9.61
C ILE A 99 -4.60 18.42 8.44
N ILE A 100 -4.00 17.40 7.86
CA ILE A 100 -4.54 16.70 6.69
C ILE A 100 -5.82 15.94 7.06
N GLY A 101 -5.83 15.27 8.21
CA GLY A 101 -6.99 14.50 8.67
C GLY A 101 -8.21 15.39 8.94
N ILE A 102 -8.00 16.53 9.60
CA ILE A 102 -9.08 17.49 9.85
C ILE A 102 -9.54 18.13 8.54
N SER A 103 -8.62 18.64 7.72
CA SER A 103 -8.94 19.32 6.47
C SER A 103 -9.67 18.42 5.49
N PHE A 104 -9.18 17.21 5.27
CA PHE A 104 -9.83 16.22 4.40
C PHE A 104 -11.18 15.80 4.97
N GLY A 105 -11.26 15.50 6.25
CA GLY A 105 -12.50 15.07 6.90
C GLY A 105 -13.60 16.13 6.82
N LEU A 106 -13.30 17.37 7.17
CA LEU A 106 -14.27 18.48 7.13
C LEU A 106 -14.68 18.82 5.70
N LEU A 107 -13.72 18.94 4.78
CA LEU A 107 -14.02 19.24 3.37
C LEU A 107 -14.92 18.16 2.75
N THR A 108 -14.62 16.90 3.02
CA THR A 108 -15.40 15.78 2.49
C THR A 108 -16.78 15.70 3.15
N LEU A 109 -16.91 15.99 4.45
CA LEU A 109 -18.21 16.04 5.13
C LEU A 109 -19.13 17.11 4.55
N VAL A 110 -18.61 18.30 4.24
CA VAL A 110 -19.39 19.40 3.65
C VAL A 110 -19.95 19.02 2.28
N PHE A 111 -19.18 18.30 1.47
CA PHE A 111 -19.55 17.88 0.11
C PHE A 111 -19.92 16.39 0.02
N LEU A 112 -20.26 15.73 1.11
CA LEU A 112 -20.46 14.28 1.15
C LEU A 112 -21.53 13.79 0.19
N ASP A 113 -22.71 14.39 0.20
CA ASP A 113 -23.82 13.95 -0.65
C ASP A 113 -23.52 14.11 -2.14
N PRO A 114 -23.02 15.26 -2.64
CA PRO A 114 -22.59 15.39 -4.03
C PRO A 114 -21.52 14.36 -4.44
N ILE A 115 -20.56 14.07 -3.56
CA ILE A 115 -19.51 13.09 -3.81
C ILE A 115 -20.08 11.68 -3.91
N LEU A 116 -20.98 11.28 -3.00
CA LEU A 116 -21.62 9.97 -3.03
C LEU A 116 -22.49 9.78 -4.27
N TYR A 117 -23.26 10.80 -4.67
CA TYR A 117 -24.02 10.76 -5.92
C TYR A 117 -23.12 10.67 -7.15
N PHE A 118 -21.97 11.35 -7.14
CA PHE A 118 -20.98 11.23 -8.21
C PHE A 118 -20.44 9.79 -8.34
N PHE A 119 -20.29 9.07 -7.23
CA PHE A 119 -19.89 7.67 -7.21
C PHE A 119 -21.02 6.67 -7.52
N GLY A 120 -22.22 7.16 -7.80
CA GLY A 120 -23.35 6.33 -8.25
C GLY A 120 -24.37 5.99 -7.17
N ALA A 121 -24.41 6.74 -6.06
CA ALA A 121 -25.46 6.58 -5.07
C ALA A 121 -26.86 6.88 -5.67
N SER A 122 -27.84 6.10 -5.27
CA SER A 122 -29.27 6.34 -5.54
C SER A 122 -29.95 6.83 -4.28
N ASP A 123 -31.18 7.32 -4.42
CA ASP A 123 -32.02 7.71 -3.26
C ASP A 123 -32.23 6.57 -2.26
N ALA A 124 -32.16 5.32 -2.73
CA ALA A 124 -32.28 4.13 -1.88
C ALA A 124 -31.00 3.79 -1.10
N THR A 125 -29.83 4.15 -1.62
CA THR A 125 -28.52 3.76 -1.05
C THR A 125 -27.80 4.91 -0.36
N ILE A 126 -28.12 6.16 -0.68
CA ILE A 126 -27.44 7.35 -0.16
C ILE A 126 -27.51 7.43 1.38
N GLY A 127 -28.61 7.04 1.98
CA GLY A 127 -28.80 7.03 3.42
C GLY A 127 -27.77 6.16 4.14
N TYR A 128 -27.57 4.94 3.67
CA TYR A 128 -26.59 4.00 4.25
C TYR A 128 -25.15 4.49 4.05
N ALA A 129 -24.82 4.94 2.84
CA ALA A 129 -23.50 5.48 2.54
C ALA A 129 -23.18 6.72 3.38
N ARG A 130 -24.14 7.62 3.54
CA ARG A 130 -24.00 8.83 4.38
C ARG A 130 -23.79 8.49 5.85
N GLU A 131 -24.58 7.59 6.41
CA GLU A 131 -24.45 7.16 7.81
C GLU A 131 -23.09 6.57 8.11
N TYR A 132 -22.60 5.69 7.24
CA TYR A 132 -21.28 5.07 7.38
C TYR A 132 -20.15 6.09 7.23
N MET A 133 -20.14 6.83 6.12
CA MET A 133 -19.06 7.78 5.83
C MET A 133 -19.00 8.96 6.77
N SER A 134 -20.12 9.44 7.27
CA SER A 134 -20.11 10.54 8.26
C SER A 134 -19.32 10.17 9.50
N VAL A 135 -19.52 8.98 10.04
CA VAL A 135 -18.78 8.49 11.20
C VAL A 135 -17.30 8.29 10.89
N ILE A 136 -17.00 7.67 9.76
CA ILE A 136 -15.61 7.45 9.32
C ILE A 136 -14.87 8.78 9.14
N LEU A 137 -15.50 9.78 8.55
CA LEU A 137 -14.90 11.10 8.31
C LEU A 137 -14.69 11.90 9.61
N TRP A 138 -15.60 11.81 10.58
CA TRP A 138 -15.35 12.34 11.92
C TRP A 138 -14.18 11.68 12.61
N GLY A 139 -13.99 10.37 12.43
CA GLY A 139 -12.85 9.62 12.92
C GLY A 139 -11.60 9.66 12.04
N ASN A 140 -11.62 10.41 10.94
CA ASN A 140 -10.55 10.40 9.95
C ASN A 140 -9.17 10.82 10.50
N VAL A 141 -9.15 11.77 11.42
CA VAL A 141 -7.92 12.18 12.14
C VAL A 141 -7.30 11.01 12.89
N VAL A 142 -8.13 10.21 13.56
CA VAL A 142 -7.69 9.01 14.29
C VAL A 142 -7.09 8.00 13.32
N THR A 143 -7.75 7.76 12.20
CA THR A 143 -7.27 6.83 11.17
C THR A 143 -5.92 7.26 10.61
N HIS A 144 -5.76 8.52 10.24
CA HIS A 144 -4.51 9.05 9.71
C HIS A 144 -3.39 8.99 10.75
N MET A 145 -3.67 9.37 11.98
CA MET A 145 -2.71 9.31 13.07
C MET A 145 -2.26 7.87 13.36
N TYR A 146 -3.21 6.95 13.43
CA TYR A 146 -2.95 5.52 13.63
C TYR A 146 -2.06 4.94 12.52
N LEU A 147 -2.39 5.20 11.25
CA LEU A 147 -1.62 4.72 10.11
C LEU A 147 -0.21 5.35 10.06
N GLY A 148 -0.11 6.65 10.29
CA GLY A 148 1.15 7.36 10.31
C GLY A 148 2.09 6.88 11.40
N LEU A 149 1.61 6.77 12.63
CA LEU A 149 2.42 6.27 13.75
C LEU A 149 2.79 4.80 13.60
N ASN A 150 1.92 3.98 12.99
CA ASN A 150 2.22 2.58 12.71
C ASN A 150 3.40 2.44 11.72
N ALA A 151 3.45 3.28 10.68
CA ALA A 151 4.56 3.33 9.75
C ALA A 151 5.88 3.76 10.44
N VAL A 152 5.81 4.77 11.31
CA VAL A 152 6.97 5.24 12.09
C VAL A 152 7.45 4.17 13.09
N LEU A 153 6.56 3.39 13.72
CA LEU A 153 6.95 2.27 14.57
C LEU A 153 7.83 1.25 13.84
N ARG A 154 7.44 0.88 12.62
CA ARG A 154 8.26 -0.03 11.80
C ARG A 154 9.61 0.58 11.47
N ALA A 155 9.65 1.84 11.07
CA ALA A 155 10.87 2.57 10.76
C ALA A 155 11.80 2.73 11.98
N ALA A 156 11.22 2.88 13.17
CA ALA A 156 11.94 2.98 14.43
C ALA A 156 12.52 1.66 14.95
N GLY A 157 12.28 0.54 14.26
CA GLY A 157 12.82 -0.75 14.65
C GLY A 157 11.84 -1.66 15.40
N HIS A 158 10.55 -1.33 15.41
CA HIS A 158 9.52 -2.06 16.14
C HIS A 158 8.44 -2.70 15.23
N PRO A 159 8.81 -3.60 14.29
CA PRO A 159 7.85 -4.20 13.36
C PRO A 159 6.78 -5.05 14.08
N ARG A 160 7.15 -5.73 15.17
CA ARG A 160 6.21 -6.52 15.97
C ARG A 160 5.19 -5.64 16.70
N LYS A 161 5.61 -4.50 17.26
CA LYS A 161 4.68 -3.54 17.89
C LYS A 161 3.70 -2.98 16.87
N ALA A 162 4.17 -2.67 15.66
CA ALA A 162 3.30 -2.23 14.56
C ALA A 162 2.28 -3.31 14.15
N MET A 163 2.69 -4.57 14.07
CA MET A 163 1.80 -5.70 13.83
C MET A 163 0.76 -5.84 14.94
N TYR A 164 1.17 -5.76 16.21
CA TYR A 164 0.26 -5.87 17.34
C TYR A 164 -0.78 -4.73 17.37
N ALA A 165 -0.40 -3.51 16.98
CA ALA A 165 -1.35 -2.42 16.83
C ALA A 165 -2.44 -2.76 15.80
N THR A 166 -2.06 -3.31 14.65
CA THR A 166 -3.01 -3.74 13.61
C THR A 166 -3.88 -4.90 14.06
N ILE A 167 -3.30 -5.93 14.68
CA ILE A 167 -4.06 -7.07 15.19
C ILE A 167 -5.03 -6.63 16.28
N LEU A 168 -4.61 -5.73 17.18
CA LEU A 168 -5.47 -5.16 18.20
C LEU A 168 -6.68 -4.45 17.58
N THR A 169 -6.46 -3.61 16.57
CA THR A 169 -7.52 -2.94 15.84
C THR A 169 -8.49 -3.94 15.20
N VAL A 170 -7.98 -4.93 14.50
CA VAL A 170 -8.79 -5.96 13.83
C VAL A 170 -9.59 -6.79 14.84
N THR A 171 -8.97 -7.21 15.92
CA THR A 171 -9.62 -8.04 16.96
C THR A 171 -10.73 -7.26 17.67
N ILE A 172 -10.45 -6.03 18.11
CA ILE A 172 -11.44 -5.20 18.79
C ILE A 172 -12.61 -4.91 17.84
N ASN A 173 -12.33 -4.60 16.60
CA ASN A 173 -13.35 -4.32 15.60
C ASN A 173 -14.22 -5.56 15.34
N ALA A 174 -13.63 -6.74 15.18
CA ALA A 174 -14.35 -8.00 15.00
C ALA A 174 -15.26 -8.35 16.19
N ILE A 175 -14.94 -7.91 17.40
CA ILE A 175 -15.77 -8.06 18.60
C ILE A 175 -16.87 -6.99 18.64
N LEU A 176 -16.55 -5.74 18.33
CA LEU A 176 -17.47 -4.63 18.43
C LEU A 176 -18.51 -4.58 17.31
N ASP A 177 -18.16 -5.05 16.09
CA ASP A 177 -19.07 -5.06 14.95
C ASP A 177 -20.40 -5.79 15.26
N PRO A 178 -20.40 -7.08 15.65
CA PRO A 178 -21.63 -7.76 16.00
C PRO A 178 -22.35 -7.12 17.19
N LEU A 179 -21.60 -6.65 18.18
CA LEU A 179 -22.19 -5.98 19.34
C LEU A 179 -22.97 -4.71 18.95
N PHE A 180 -22.41 -3.86 18.11
CA PHE A 180 -23.03 -2.60 17.71
C PHE A 180 -24.08 -2.76 16.62
N ILE A 181 -23.89 -3.70 15.70
CA ILE A 181 -24.84 -3.96 14.62
C ILE A 181 -26.06 -4.72 15.14
N PHE A 182 -25.85 -5.84 15.85
CA PHE A 182 -26.91 -6.71 16.34
C PHE A 182 -27.36 -6.39 17.76
N GLY A 183 -26.41 -6.21 18.70
CA GLY A 183 -26.70 -6.01 20.10
C GLY A 183 -27.38 -4.67 20.40
N PHE A 184 -26.87 -3.58 19.87
CA PHE A 184 -27.41 -2.23 20.03
C PHE A 184 -28.35 -1.81 18.89
N GLY A 185 -28.41 -2.57 17.79
CA GLY A 185 -29.26 -2.28 16.66
C GLY A 185 -28.87 -0.99 15.88
N TRP A 186 -27.60 -0.58 15.95
CA TRP A 186 -27.12 0.65 15.28
C TRP A 186 -26.88 0.49 13.77
N GLY A 187 -26.99 -0.72 13.24
CA GLY A 187 -26.86 -1.02 11.83
C GLY A 187 -25.49 -0.62 11.26
N ILE A 188 -25.48 -0.05 10.06
CA ILE A 188 -24.24 0.33 9.36
C ILE A 188 -23.45 1.42 10.10
N ARG A 189 -24.13 2.30 10.82
CA ARG A 189 -23.50 3.29 11.71
C ARG A 189 -22.71 2.61 12.82
N GLY A 190 -23.24 1.52 13.37
CA GLY A 190 -22.55 0.73 14.38
C GLY A 190 -21.24 0.13 13.89
N ALA A 191 -21.19 -0.36 12.64
CA ALA A 191 -19.97 -0.86 12.02
C ALA A 191 -18.90 0.25 11.89
N ALA A 192 -19.30 1.45 11.46
CA ALA A 192 -18.41 2.61 11.37
C ALA A 192 -17.86 3.03 12.74
N ILE A 193 -18.73 3.09 13.77
CA ILE A 193 -18.33 3.42 15.15
C ILE A 193 -17.36 2.35 15.70
N ALA A 194 -17.60 1.08 15.44
CA ALA A 194 -16.71 -0.01 15.84
C ALA A 194 -15.32 0.15 15.24
N THR A 195 -15.24 0.49 13.96
CA THR A 195 -13.97 0.74 13.26
C THR A 195 -13.20 1.90 13.89
N VAL A 196 -13.84 3.05 14.10
CA VAL A 196 -13.19 4.23 14.68
C VAL A 196 -12.77 3.97 16.12
N LEU A 197 -13.60 3.31 16.93
CA LEU A 197 -13.30 3.01 18.32
C LEU A 197 -12.11 2.04 18.44
N ALA A 198 -12.06 1.01 17.61
CA ALA A 198 -10.93 0.08 17.56
C ALA A 198 -9.62 0.82 17.22
N GLN A 199 -9.65 1.73 16.28
CA GLN A 199 -8.50 2.58 15.93
C GLN A 199 -8.10 3.53 17.07
N ILE A 200 -9.06 4.10 17.79
CA ILE A 200 -8.77 4.94 18.97
C ILE A 200 -8.02 4.13 20.03
N LEU A 201 -8.47 2.92 20.33
CA LEU A 201 -7.81 2.07 21.33
C LEU A 201 -6.39 1.67 20.91
N ALA A 202 -6.19 1.33 19.64
CA ALA A 202 -4.87 1.05 19.11
C ALA A 202 -3.97 2.30 19.12
N LEU A 203 -4.54 3.47 18.82
CA LEU A 203 -3.83 4.75 18.86
C LEU A 203 -3.38 5.12 20.27
N VAL A 204 -4.22 4.91 21.29
CA VAL A 204 -3.85 5.10 22.69
C VAL A 204 -2.66 4.23 23.05
N TRP A 205 -2.64 2.99 22.61
CA TRP A 205 -1.50 2.10 22.83
C TRP A 205 -0.22 2.59 22.11
N GLN A 206 -0.34 3.06 20.86
CA GLN A 206 0.78 3.67 20.13
C GLN A 206 1.31 4.92 20.84
N PHE A 207 0.44 5.79 21.35
CA PHE A 207 0.85 6.96 22.13
C PHE A 207 1.60 6.57 23.40
N ARG A 208 1.20 5.48 24.07
CA ARG A 208 1.94 4.94 25.22
C ARG A 208 3.35 4.50 24.84
N ILE A 209 3.51 3.81 23.70
CA ILE A 209 4.83 3.40 23.22
C ILE A 209 5.73 4.61 22.96
N PHE A 210 5.24 5.60 22.25
CA PHE A 210 6.01 6.82 21.96
C PHE A 210 6.14 7.78 23.17
N SER A 211 5.46 7.54 24.24
CA SER A 211 5.60 8.30 25.50
C SER A 211 6.73 7.76 26.38
N ASP A 212 7.23 6.56 26.12
CA ASP A 212 8.35 5.97 26.83
C ASP A 212 9.66 6.67 26.43
N ARG A 213 10.28 7.34 27.40
CA ARG A 213 11.55 8.07 27.20
C ARG A 213 12.75 7.17 26.93
N ASN A 214 12.65 5.88 27.22
CA ASN A 214 13.68 4.90 26.91
C ASN A 214 13.70 4.48 25.44
N GLU A 215 12.62 4.75 24.71
CA GLU A 215 12.58 4.50 23.29
C GLU A 215 13.40 5.54 22.51
N LEU A 216 14.01 5.09 21.43
CA LEU A 216 14.87 5.95 20.59
C LEU A 216 14.11 7.15 20.02
N LEU A 217 12.88 6.93 19.59
CA LEU A 217 11.95 7.96 19.16
C LEU A 217 10.81 8.04 20.17
N HIS A 218 10.68 9.19 20.81
CA HIS A 218 9.64 9.43 21.81
C HIS A 218 9.11 10.87 21.72
N PHE A 219 7.92 11.09 22.26
CA PHE A 219 7.32 12.42 22.32
C PHE A 219 8.08 13.30 23.32
N ARG A 220 8.49 14.47 22.85
CA ARG A 220 9.13 15.52 23.69
C ARG A 220 8.70 16.91 23.24
N ARG A 221 8.90 17.89 24.10
CA ARG A 221 8.63 19.30 23.75
C ARG A 221 9.55 19.76 22.61
N GLY A 222 9.02 20.58 21.71
CA GLY A 222 9.80 21.23 20.63
C GLY A 222 9.88 20.46 19.31
N ILE A 223 9.41 19.18 19.24
CA ILE A 223 9.43 18.40 18.00
C ILE A 223 8.23 18.70 17.07
N TYR A 224 7.19 19.33 17.60
CA TYR A 224 5.92 19.55 16.88
C TYR A 224 5.94 20.76 15.95
N ARG A 225 6.98 21.58 16.01
CA ARG A 225 7.14 22.70 15.10
C ARG A 225 7.41 22.17 13.69
N LEU A 226 6.53 22.48 12.76
CA LEU A 226 6.68 22.12 11.36
C LEU A 226 7.94 22.77 10.77
N LYS A 227 8.78 21.97 10.16
CA LYS A 227 9.94 22.42 9.38
C LYS A 227 9.65 22.19 7.90
N GLY A 228 9.66 23.26 7.12
CA GLY A 228 9.35 23.21 5.69
C GLY A 228 10.14 22.14 4.91
N LYS A 229 11.42 21.97 5.24
CA LYS A 229 12.26 20.93 4.61
C LYS A 229 11.80 19.51 4.93
N ILE A 230 11.42 19.24 6.19
CA ILE A 230 10.90 17.94 6.62
C ILE A 230 9.55 17.69 5.95
N VAL A 231 8.63 18.65 6.01
CA VAL A 231 7.29 18.55 5.39
C VAL A 231 7.39 18.28 3.90
N ARG A 232 8.21 19.07 3.19
CA ARG A 232 8.43 18.88 1.76
C ARG A 232 8.96 17.48 1.42
N ASN A 233 9.93 16.98 2.16
CA ASN A 233 10.52 15.66 1.91
C ASN A 233 9.54 14.53 2.24
N VAL A 234 8.79 14.64 3.34
CA VAL A 234 7.74 13.67 3.70
C VAL A 234 6.70 13.59 2.60
N LEU A 235 6.15 14.72 2.18
CA LEU A 235 5.12 14.77 1.15
C LEU A 235 5.65 14.32 -0.21
N ALA A 236 6.88 14.69 -0.59
CA ALA A 236 7.47 14.27 -1.86
C ALA A 236 7.62 12.74 -1.96
N ILE A 237 8.10 12.08 -0.91
CA ILE A 237 8.26 10.63 -0.89
C ILE A 237 6.89 9.94 -0.83
N GLY A 238 5.99 10.42 0.00
CA GLY A 238 4.64 9.89 0.14
C GLY A 238 3.74 10.12 -1.07
N MET A 239 4.12 11.02 -1.98
CA MET A 239 3.36 11.29 -3.22
C MET A 239 3.27 10.05 -4.12
N SER A 240 4.28 9.16 -4.12
CA SER A 240 4.26 7.95 -4.94
C SER A 240 3.08 7.02 -4.59
N PRO A 241 2.91 6.53 -3.36
CA PRO A 241 1.76 5.70 -3.00
C PRO A 241 0.43 6.46 -3.07
N PHE A 242 0.42 7.77 -2.80
CA PHE A 242 -0.77 8.60 -2.93
C PHE A 242 -1.28 8.62 -4.38
N LEU A 243 -0.43 8.99 -5.34
CA LEU A 243 -0.80 9.04 -6.75
C LEU A 243 -1.13 7.67 -7.32
N MET A 244 -0.45 6.61 -6.86
CA MET A 244 -0.75 5.24 -7.24
C MET A 244 -2.17 4.84 -6.83
N ASN A 245 -2.57 5.12 -5.58
CA ASN A 245 -3.93 4.82 -5.10
C ASN A 245 -4.98 5.65 -5.84
N LEU A 246 -4.70 6.93 -6.09
CA LEU A 246 -5.59 7.81 -6.85
C LEU A 246 -5.79 7.30 -8.28
N ALA A 247 -4.70 6.95 -8.97
CA ALA A 247 -4.77 6.39 -10.31
C ALA A 247 -5.50 5.04 -10.35
N ALA A 248 -5.31 4.18 -9.35
CA ALA A 248 -6.00 2.91 -9.25
C ALA A 248 -7.53 3.05 -9.21
N CYS A 249 -8.05 4.08 -8.56
CA CYS A 249 -9.49 4.36 -8.54
C CYS A 249 -10.03 4.64 -9.96
N PHE A 250 -9.33 5.46 -10.74
CA PHE A 250 -9.74 5.75 -12.12
C PHE A 250 -9.61 4.52 -13.04
N ILE A 251 -8.56 3.73 -12.86
CA ILE A 251 -8.33 2.51 -13.65
C ILE A 251 -9.45 1.49 -13.45
N VAL A 252 -9.91 1.27 -12.23
CA VAL A 252 -11.03 0.35 -11.95
C VAL A 252 -12.29 0.79 -12.69
N ILE A 253 -12.57 2.10 -12.73
CA ILE A 253 -13.71 2.63 -13.48
C ILE A 253 -13.57 2.33 -14.99
N LEU A 254 -12.38 2.53 -15.57
CA LEU A 254 -12.12 2.24 -16.97
C LEU A 254 -12.24 0.74 -17.30
N ILE A 255 -11.73 -0.12 -16.43
CA ILE A 255 -11.85 -1.58 -16.60
C ILE A 255 -13.32 -2.00 -16.59
N ASN A 256 -14.08 -1.56 -15.59
CA ASN A 256 -15.49 -1.90 -15.48
C ASN A 256 -16.31 -1.39 -16.66
N LYS A 257 -16.03 -0.15 -17.12
CA LYS A 257 -16.68 0.41 -18.31
C LYS A 257 -16.36 -0.40 -19.56
N GLY A 258 -15.10 -0.72 -19.79
CA GLY A 258 -14.68 -1.52 -20.96
C GLY A 258 -15.27 -2.94 -20.93
N LEU A 259 -15.25 -3.61 -19.79
CA LEU A 259 -15.85 -4.95 -19.66
C LEU A 259 -17.35 -4.94 -19.87
N LYS A 260 -18.05 -3.91 -19.38
CA LYS A 260 -19.50 -3.76 -19.61
C LYS A 260 -19.81 -3.54 -21.08
N GLU A 261 -19.08 -2.67 -21.75
CA GLU A 261 -19.29 -2.31 -23.14
C GLU A 261 -19.07 -3.49 -24.11
N TYR A 262 -18.00 -4.28 -23.88
CA TYR A 262 -17.60 -5.36 -24.80
C TYR A 262 -17.98 -6.77 -24.34
N GLY A 263 -18.31 -6.99 -23.07
CA GLY A 263 -18.54 -8.32 -22.53
C GLY A 263 -19.75 -8.46 -21.60
N GLY A 264 -20.43 -7.34 -21.30
CA GLY A 264 -21.62 -7.32 -20.43
C GLY A 264 -21.32 -7.46 -18.94
N ASP A 265 -22.38 -7.50 -18.13
CA ASP A 265 -22.28 -7.48 -16.67
C ASP A 265 -21.58 -8.72 -16.06
N LEU A 266 -21.67 -9.86 -16.74
CA LEU A 266 -21.05 -11.11 -16.29
C LEU A 266 -19.50 -11.01 -16.32
N ASN A 267 -18.93 -10.29 -17.29
CA ASN A 267 -17.50 -10.03 -17.33
C ASN A 267 -17.03 -9.10 -16.19
N ILE A 268 -17.85 -8.18 -15.74
CA ILE A 268 -17.54 -7.36 -14.53
C ILE A 268 -17.47 -8.25 -13.30
N GLY A 269 -18.40 -9.19 -13.14
CA GLY A 269 -18.38 -10.18 -12.07
C GLY A 269 -17.14 -11.07 -12.12
N ALA A 270 -16.76 -11.53 -13.31
CA ALA A 270 -15.54 -12.30 -13.53
C ALA A 270 -14.28 -11.52 -13.13
N TYR A 271 -14.18 -10.26 -13.54
CA TYR A 271 -13.08 -9.38 -13.13
C TYR A 271 -13.03 -9.21 -11.62
N GLY A 272 -14.17 -9.02 -10.96
CA GLY A 272 -14.25 -8.92 -9.51
C GLY A 272 -13.66 -10.14 -8.79
N ILE A 273 -13.90 -11.34 -9.27
CA ILE A 273 -13.34 -12.60 -8.74
C ILE A 273 -11.82 -12.65 -8.97
N VAL A 274 -11.39 -12.41 -10.21
CA VAL A 274 -9.96 -12.44 -10.59
C VAL A 274 -9.17 -11.39 -9.80
N ASN A 275 -9.72 -10.20 -9.64
CA ASN A 275 -9.09 -9.11 -8.89
C ASN A 275 -8.94 -9.47 -7.40
N ARG A 276 -9.93 -10.10 -6.78
CA ARG A 276 -9.84 -10.56 -5.38
C ARG A 276 -8.76 -11.61 -5.20
N LEU A 277 -8.66 -12.57 -6.11
CA LEU A 277 -7.61 -13.58 -6.10
C LEU A 277 -6.22 -12.96 -6.28
N GLY A 278 -6.08 -12.05 -7.24
CA GLY A 278 -4.83 -11.31 -7.46
C GLY A 278 -4.43 -10.46 -6.25
N PHE A 279 -5.39 -9.79 -5.63
CA PHE A 279 -5.18 -8.93 -4.48
C PHE A 279 -4.61 -9.69 -3.27
N PHE A 280 -4.98 -10.96 -3.09
CA PHE A 280 -4.41 -11.81 -2.04
C PHE A 280 -2.88 -11.93 -2.17
N PHE A 281 -2.37 -12.22 -3.37
CA PHE A 281 -0.92 -12.30 -3.62
C PHE A 281 -0.25 -10.93 -3.52
N VAL A 282 -0.90 -9.89 -4.02
CA VAL A 282 -0.43 -8.51 -3.93
C VAL A 282 -0.26 -8.08 -2.47
N MET A 283 -1.17 -8.45 -1.58
CA MET A 283 -1.07 -8.14 -0.14
C MET A 283 0.16 -8.77 0.51
N ILE A 284 0.49 -10.00 0.16
CA ILE A 284 1.72 -10.67 0.65
C ILE A 284 2.96 -9.92 0.16
N VAL A 285 3.01 -9.55 -1.12
CA VAL A 285 4.13 -8.77 -1.68
C VAL A 285 4.22 -7.39 -1.03
N MET A 286 3.10 -6.74 -0.75
CA MET A 286 3.06 -5.47 -0.01
C MET A 286 3.62 -5.61 1.41
N GLY A 287 3.32 -6.72 2.09
CA GLY A 287 3.91 -7.03 3.40
C GLY A 287 5.43 -7.20 3.32
N ILE A 288 5.93 -7.90 2.31
CA ILE A 288 7.37 -8.05 2.07
C ILE A 288 8.01 -6.67 1.81
N ASN A 289 7.39 -5.83 1.00
CA ASN A 289 7.85 -4.46 0.72
C ASN A 289 7.88 -3.59 1.98
N GLN A 290 6.87 -3.67 2.83
CA GLN A 290 6.85 -2.95 4.11
C GLN A 290 7.96 -3.43 5.05
N GLY A 291 8.35 -4.70 4.96
CA GLY A 291 9.52 -5.23 5.69
C GLY A 291 10.85 -4.73 5.12
N MET A 292 10.96 -4.64 3.80
CA MET A 292 12.16 -4.13 3.13
C MET A 292 12.42 -2.64 3.42
N GLN A 293 11.36 -1.84 3.48
CA GLN A 293 11.43 -0.37 3.54
C GLN A 293 12.37 0.16 4.66
N PRO A 294 12.21 -0.21 5.94
CA PRO A 294 13.09 0.30 6.99
C PRO A 294 14.53 -0.21 6.85
N ILE A 295 14.73 -1.43 6.35
CA ILE A 295 16.06 -2.00 6.17
C ILE A 295 16.80 -1.28 5.04
N ALA A 296 16.16 -1.10 3.90
CA ALA A 296 16.74 -0.40 2.75
C ALA A 296 17.01 1.07 3.08
N GLY A 297 16.06 1.76 3.69
CA GLY A 297 16.19 3.18 4.07
C GLY A 297 17.31 3.41 5.06
N TYR A 298 17.39 2.61 6.12
CA TYR A 298 18.44 2.69 7.12
C TYR A 298 19.84 2.48 6.52
N ASN A 299 20.03 1.37 5.80
CA ASN A 299 21.34 1.04 5.21
C ASN A 299 21.74 2.02 4.10
N TYR A 300 20.77 2.57 3.37
CA TYR A 300 21.03 3.64 2.40
C TYR A 300 21.50 4.93 3.11
N GLY A 301 20.83 5.31 4.19
CA GLY A 301 21.25 6.45 5.04
C GLY A 301 22.64 6.26 5.64
N ALA A 302 22.96 5.04 6.07
CA ALA A 302 24.26 4.64 6.59
C ALA A 302 25.37 4.45 5.52
N ARG A 303 25.06 4.66 4.24
CA ARG A 303 25.95 4.44 3.08
C ARG A 303 26.45 2.99 2.93
N GLN A 304 25.72 2.02 3.48
CA GLN A 304 26.04 0.58 3.39
C GLN A 304 25.41 -0.03 2.13
N PHE A 305 25.89 0.37 0.96
CA PHE A 305 25.28 0.00 -0.33
C PHE A 305 25.27 -1.50 -0.64
N ASP A 306 26.26 -2.26 -0.15
CA ASP A 306 26.28 -3.72 -0.30
C ASP A 306 25.10 -4.37 0.44
N ARG A 307 24.71 -3.82 1.58
CA ARG A 307 23.54 -4.30 2.33
C ARG A 307 22.23 -3.88 1.66
N VAL A 308 22.18 -2.68 1.08
CA VAL A 308 21.05 -2.20 0.27
C VAL A 308 20.82 -3.11 -0.94
N ASP A 309 21.88 -3.45 -1.67
CA ASP A 309 21.81 -4.39 -2.81
C ASP A 309 21.29 -5.76 -2.37
N ARG A 310 21.80 -6.27 -1.25
CA ARG A 310 21.43 -7.58 -0.72
C ARG A 310 19.98 -7.67 -0.28
N VAL A 311 19.46 -6.66 0.43
CA VAL A 311 18.04 -6.64 0.84
C VAL A 311 17.13 -6.55 -0.35
N LEU A 312 17.47 -5.73 -1.36
CA LEU A 312 16.69 -5.63 -2.59
C LEU A 312 16.61 -6.97 -3.34
N LYS A 313 17.75 -7.64 -3.55
CA LYS A 313 17.79 -8.97 -4.21
C LYS A 313 16.94 -10.00 -3.48
N LEU A 314 17.06 -10.08 -2.16
CA LEU A 314 16.27 -11.02 -1.36
C LEU A 314 14.77 -10.70 -1.40
N THR A 315 14.42 -9.41 -1.39
CA THR A 315 13.03 -8.98 -1.51
C THR A 315 12.45 -9.31 -2.89
N ILE A 316 13.21 -9.08 -3.97
CA ILE A 316 12.81 -9.48 -5.33
C ILE A 316 12.57 -10.98 -5.41
N ILE A 317 13.49 -11.80 -4.89
CA ILE A 317 13.34 -13.26 -4.86
C ILE A 317 12.07 -13.65 -4.10
N GLY A 318 11.87 -13.13 -2.90
CA GLY A 318 10.69 -13.43 -2.08
C GLY A 318 9.38 -13.04 -2.77
N ALA A 319 9.30 -11.84 -3.32
CA ALA A 319 8.14 -11.37 -4.05
C ALA A 319 7.88 -12.17 -5.33
N THR A 320 8.93 -12.49 -6.09
CA THR A 320 8.83 -13.32 -7.30
C THR A 320 8.35 -14.74 -6.99
N CYS A 321 8.81 -15.34 -5.89
CA CYS A 321 8.29 -16.64 -5.44
C CYS A 321 6.79 -16.60 -5.16
N VAL A 322 6.31 -15.56 -4.47
CA VAL A 322 4.89 -15.40 -4.15
C VAL A 322 4.06 -15.19 -5.42
N THR A 323 4.50 -14.30 -6.30
CA THR A 323 3.77 -14.01 -7.55
C THR A 323 3.85 -15.17 -8.55
N THR A 324 4.95 -15.93 -8.57
CA THR A 324 5.05 -17.16 -9.37
C THR A 324 4.12 -18.25 -8.86
N LEU A 325 3.92 -18.36 -7.54
CA LEU A 325 2.91 -19.25 -6.98
C LEU A 325 1.51 -18.85 -7.45
N GLY A 326 1.20 -17.56 -7.46
CA GLY A 326 -0.05 -17.04 -8.02
C GLY A 326 -0.22 -17.39 -9.50
N PHE A 327 0.83 -17.22 -10.29
CA PHE A 327 0.87 -17.64 -11.69
C PHE A 327 0.57 -19.14 -11.87
N LEU A 328 1.24 -20.00 -11.11
CA LEU A 328 1.03 -21.44 -11.17
C LEU A 328 -0.41 -21.83 -10.83
N ILE A 329 -1.00 -21.22 -9.82
CA ILE A 329 -2.41 -21.45 -9.47
C ILE A 329 -3.32 -20.96 -10.60
N GLY A 330 -3.05 -19.79 -11.17
CA GLY A 330 -3.83 -19.21 -12.27
C GLY A 330 -3.78 -20.03 -13.56
N GLU A 331 -2.65 -20.67 -13.86
CA GLU A 331 -2.50 -21.48 -15.07
C GLU A 331 -2.93 -22.94 -14.89
N LEU A 332 -2.59 -23.56 -13.77
CA LEU A 332 -2.81 -24.99 -13.54
C LEU A 332 -4.18 -25.31 -12.96
N ALA A 333 -4.71 -24.45 -12.10
CA ALA A 333 -5.97 -24.69 -11.38
C ALA A 333 -6.90 -23.46 -11.34
N PRO A 334 -7.14 -22.73 -12.44
CA PRO A 334 -7.93 -21.51 -12.40
C PRO A 334 -9.39 -21.78 -12.03
N ARG A 335 -9.97 -22.86 -12.55
CA ARG A 335 -11.37 -23.24 -12.25
C ARG A 335 -11.57 -23.58 -10.78
N LEU A 336 -10.61 -24.29 -10.18
CA LEU A 336 -10.66 -24.65 -8.77
C LEU A 336 -10.58 -23.39 -7.88
N ALA A 337 -9.69 -22.47 -8.20
CA ALA A 337 -9.54 -21.22 -7.47
C ALA A 337 -10.81 -20.34 -7.58
N VAL A 338 -11.42 -20.26 -8.74
CA VAL A 338 -12.64 -19.48 -8.99
C VAL A 338 -13.87 -20.14 -8.36
N SER A 339 -13.96 -21.48 -8.34
CA SER A 339 -15.10 -22.22 -7.78
C SER A 339 -15.33 -21.99 -6.29
N VAL A 340 -14.34 -21.47 -5.58
CA VAL A 340 -14.49 -21.03 -4.18
C VAL A 340 -15.46 -19.84 -4.06
N PHE A 341 -15.61 -19.05 -5.12
CA PHE A 341 -16.42 -17.82 -5.12
C PHE A 341 -17.80 -17.98 -5.76
N THR A 342 -17.97 -18.91 -6.69
CA THR A 342 -19.21 -19.08 -7.43
C THR A 342 -19.36 -20.50 -7.99
N ASP A 343 -20.60 -20.98 -8.05
CA ASP A 343 -20.98 -22.25 -8.66
C ASP A 343 -21.57 -22.06 -10.07
N ASP A 344 -21.78 -20.82 -10.53
CA ASP A 344 -22.29 -20.51 -11.86
C ASP A 344 -21.28 -20.94 -12.94
N PRO A 345 -21.62 -21.89 -13.81
CA PRO A 345 -20.68 -22.45 -14.80
C PRO A 345 -20.13 -21.42 -15.77
N GLU A 346 -20.93 -20.44 -16.18
CA GLU A 346 -20.51 -19.42 -17.14
C GLU A 346 -19.57 -18.40 -16.47
N LEU A 347 -19.88 -17.99 -15.25
CA LEU A 347 -19.04 -17.10 -14.47
C LEU A 347 -17.71 -17.76 -14.11
N VAL A 348 -17.71 -19.06 -13.79
CA VAL A 348 -16.49 -19.86 -13.56
C VAL A 348 -15.64 -19.89 -14.82
N ARG A 349 -16.24 -20.13 -15.99
CA ARG A 349 -15.53 -20.16 -17.28
C ARG A 349 -14.87 -18.82 -17.58
N LEU A 350 -15.63 -17.72 -17.55
CA LEU A 350 -15.13 -16.38 -17.83
C LEU A 350 -14.03 -15.94 -16.84
N SER A 351 -14.24 -16.22 -15.56
CA SER A 351 -13.27 -15.90 -14.53
C SER A 351 -11.98 -16.70 -14.67
N ALA A 352 -12.07 -17.99 -15.01
CA ALA A 352 -10.91 -18.84 -15.24
C ALA A 352 -10.09 -18.39 -16.46
N GLU A 353 -10.76 -18.04 -17.56
CA GLU A 353 -10.11 -17.48 -18.75
C GLU A 353 -9.44 -16.13 -18.44
N GLY A 354 -10.16 -15.23 -17.78
CA GLY A 354 -9.62 -13.94 -17.37
C GLY A 354 -8.44 -14.07 -16.40
N MET A 355 -8.50 -15.02 -15.47
CA MET A 355 -7.42 -15.30 -14.52
C MET A 355 -6.14 -15.75 -15.23
N ARG A 356 -6.24 -16.63 -16.20
CA ARG A 356 -5.09 -17.07 -17.01
C ARG A 356 -4.42 -15.90 -17.70
N ILE A 357 -5.22 -15.01 -18.32
CA ILE A 357 -4.67 -13.83 -19.02
C ILE A 357 -3.99 -12.90 -18.03
N VAL A 358 -4.66 -12.51 -16.96
CA VAL A 358 -4.13 -11.52 -15.99
C VAL A 358 -2.92 -12.07 -15.25
N PHE A 359 -2.94 -13.35 -14.86
CA PHE A 359 -1.86 -13.95 -14.08
C PHE A 359 -0.66 -14.37 -14.94
N PHE A 360 -0.76 -14.29 -16.26
CA PHE A 360 0.35 -14.64 -17.16
C PHE A 360 1.65 -13.88 -16.84
N CYS A 361 1.55 -12.59 -16.55
CA CYS A 361 2.69 -11.76 -16.19
C CYS A 361 2.96 -11.66 -14.68
N PHE A 362 2.25 -12.41 -13.83
CA PHE A 362 2.44 -12.36 -12.38
C PHE A 362 3.89 -12.57 -11.93
N PRO A 363 4.69 -13.48 -12.49
CA PRO A 363 6.08 -13.65 -12.06
C PRO A 363 6.92 -12.36 -12.12
N ILE A 364 6.62 -11.47 -13.05
CA ILE A 364 7.34 -10.20 -13.21
C ILE A 364 6.72 -9.03 -12.42
N ILE A 365 5.45 -9.15 -12.00
CA ILE A 365 4.79 -8.12 -11.18
C ILE A 365 5.51 -7.94 -9.84
N GLY A 366 5.92 -9.04 -9.20
CA GLY A 366 6.68 -9.00 -7.95
C GLY A 366 7.94 -8.16 -8.07
N PHE A 367 8.70 -8.34 -9.14
CA PHE A 367 9.88 -7.54 -9.45
C PHE A 367 9.54 -6.04 -9.63
N GLN A 368 8.51 -5.73 -10.39
CA GLN A 368 8.10 -4.35 -10.65
C GLN A 368 7.65 -3.63 -9.37
N MET A 369 6.84 -4.30 -8.54
CA MET A 369 6.36 -3.76 -7.27
C MET A 369 7.50 -3.51 -6.29
N VAL A 370 8.43 -4.46 -6.15
CA VAL A 370 9.60 -4.31 -5.28
C VAL A 370 10.49 -3.17 -5.75
N THR A 371 10.74 -3.05 -7.05
CA THR A 371 11.58 -1.98 -7.61
C THR A 371 10.99 -0.61 -7.34
N THR A 372 9.69 -0.43 -7.52
CA THR A 372 8.99 0.83 -7.22
C THR A 372 9.10 1.19 -5.73
N ASN A 373 8.80 0.24 -4.86
CA ASN A 373 8.89 0.44 -3.40
C ASN A 373 10.34 0.65 -2.93
N PHE A 374 11.31 0.04 -3.59
CA PHE A 374 12.71 0.25 -3.30
C PHE A 374 13.15 1.70 -3.54
N PHE A 375 12.82 2.28 -4.70
CA PHE A 375 13.14 3.70 -4.95
C PHE A 375 12.46 4.63 -3.93
N GLN A 376 11.25 4.31 -3.54
CA GLN A 376 10.54 5.01 -2.45
C GLN A 376 11.29 4.88 -1.12
N SER A 377 11.73 3.67 -0.76
CA SER A 377 12.41 3.36 0.52
C SER A 377 13.76 4.05 0.69
N ILE A 378 14.45 4.36 -0.41
CA ILE A 378 15.71 5.11 -0.40
C ILE A 378 15.53 6.60 -0.66
N GLY A 379 14.29 7.10 -0.64
CA GLY A 379 13.96 8.51 -0.75
C GLY A 379 14.04 9.09 -2.17
N MET A 380 14.13 8.26 -3.20
CA MET A 380 14.13 8.70 -4.60
C MET A 380 12.71 8.92 -5.13
N ALA A 381 12.02 9.92 -4.58
CA ALA A 381 10.61 10.20 -4.82
C ALA A 381 10.25 10.30 -6.32
N GLY A 382 11.01 11.03 -7.12
CA GLY A 382 10.75 11.21 -8.55
C GLY A 382 10.75 9.89 -9.32
N LYS A 383 11.69 8.99 -9.03
CA LYS A 383 11.76 7.66 -9.67
C LYS A 383 10.60 6.76 -9.22
N ALA A 384 10.27 6.79 -7.93
CA ALA A 384 9.15 6.03 -7.39
C ALA A 384 7.82 6.50 -7.99
N ILE A 385 7.59 7.81 -8.09
CA ILE A 385 6.40 8.40 -8.74
C ILE A 385 6.33 7.99 -10.20
N PHE A 386 7.42 8.12 -10.94
CA PHE A 386 7.46 7.74 -12.35
C PHE A 386 7.12 6.27 -12.56
N LEU A 387 7.71 5.35 -11.80
CA LEU A 387 7.41 3.91 -11.90
C LEU A 387 5.98 3.58 -11.48
N SER A 388 5.46 4.21 -10.45
CA SER A 388 4.08 4.00 -9.99
C SER A 388 3.06 4.44 -11.04
N LEU A 389 3.27 5.62 -11.62
CA LEU A 389 2.34 6.20 -12.58
C LEU A 389 2.51 5.63 -13.99
N SER A 390 3.73 5.27 -14.41
CA SER A 390 3.96 4.73 -15.75
C SER A 390 3.16 3.46 -16.00
N ARG A 391 3.11 2.54 -15.03
CA ARG A 391 2.30 1.32 -15.14
C ARG A 391 0.83 1.63 -15.38
N GLN A 392 0.26 2.55 -14.63
CA GLN A 392 -1.18 2.84 -14.66
C GLN A 392 -1.58 3.81 -15.76
N LEU A 393 -0.87 4.94 -15.88
CA LEU A 393 -1.26 6.02 -16.78
C LEU A 393 -0.60 5.93 -18.15
N LEU A 394 0.66 5.46 -18.27
CA LEU A 394 1.34 5.37 -19.55
C LEU A 394 1.08 4.06 -20.29
N PHE A 395 0.85 2.96 -19.59
CA PHE A 395 0.69 1.64 -20.21
C PHE A 395 -0.71 1.09 -20.09
N LEU A 396 -1.28 1.02 -18.87
CA LEU A 396 -2.56 0.40 -18.64
C LEU A 396 -3.72 1.25 -19.19
N MET A 397 -3.75 2.54 -18.91
CA MET A 397 -4.82 3.42 -19.36
C MET A 397 -4.93 3.50 -20.89
N PRO A 398 -3.85 3.73 -21.67
CA PRO A 398 -3.92 3.65 -23.13
C PRO A 398 -4.28 2.24 -23.61
N GLY A 399 -3.76 1.19 -22.99
CA GLY A 399 -4.11 -0.19 -23.30
C GLY A 399 -5.62 -0.43 -23.18
N LEU A 400 -6.24 0.02 -22.11
CA LEU A 400 -7.69 -0.11 -21.85
C LEU A 400 -8.55 0.71 -22.84
N ILE A 401 -8.02 1.79 -23.38
CA ILE A 401 -8.73 2.63 -24.35
C ILE A 401 -8.61 2.10 -25.77
N PHE A 402 -7.40 1.74 -26.20
CA PHE A 402 -7.11 1.41 -27.60
C PHE A 402 -7.23 -0.08 -27.90
N LEU A 403 -6.74 -0.98 -27.02
CA LEU A 403 -6.68 -2.40 -27.30
C LEU A 403 -8.07 -3.04 -27.49
N PRO A 404 -9.09 -2.75 -26.68
CA PRO A 404 -10.44 -3.25 -26.90
C PRO A 404 -11.03 -2.80 -28.23
N ARG A 405 -10.80 -1.55 -28.64
CA ARG A 405 -11.27 -1.01 -29.91
C ARG A 405 -10.63 -1.71 -31.09
N ILE A 406 -9.31 -1.87 -31.08
CA ILE A 406 -8.55 -2.52 -32.16
C ILE A 406 -9.01 -3.99 -32.30
N LEU A 407 -9.17 -4.72 -31.20
CA LEU A 407 -9.59 -6.10 -31.23
C LEU A 407 -11.07 -6.26 -31.60
N ALA A 408 -11.93 -5.32 -31.24
CA ALA A 408 -13.34 -5.32 -31.62
C ALA A 408 -13.54 -5.11 -33.13
N GLU A 409 -12.62 -4.46 -33.83
CA GLU A 409 -12.62 -4.37 -35.28
C GLU A 409 -12.35 -5.72 -35.96
N LEU A 410 -11.61 -6.63 -35.30
CA LEU A 410 -11.36 -7.97 -35.80
C LEU A 410 -12.57 -8.88 -35.60
N THR A 411 -13.15 -8.90 -34.39
CA THR A 411 -14.35 -9.64 -34.04
C THR A 411 -15.08 -8.94 -32.89
N PRO A 412 -16.43 -8.84 -32.91
CA PRO A 412 -17.18 -8.05 -31.91
C PRO A 412 -16.96 -8.50 -30.46
N TRP A 413 -16.73 -9.79 -30.23
CA TRP A 413 -16.48 -10.36 -28.89
C TRP A 413 -15.03 -10.26 -28.42
N ALA A 414 -14.10 -9.94 -29.32
CA ALA A 414 -12.68 -9.80 -28.98
C ALA A 414 -12.37 -8.51 -28.22
N GLY A 415 -13.28 -7.56 -28.16
CA GLY A 415 -13.11 -6.32 -27.40
C GLY A 415 -12.93 -6.56 -25.88
N SER A 416 -13.66 -7.52 -25.29
CA SER A 416 -13.50 -7.90 -23.89
C SER A 416 -12.11 -8.49 -23.61
N TRP A 417 -11.57 -9.28 -24.53
CA TRP A 417 -10.20 -9.79 -24.46
C TRP A 417 -9.16 -8.66 -24.47
N GLY A 418 -9.45 -7.57 -25.24
CA GLY A 418 -8.62 -6.37 -25.22
C GLY A 418 -8.51 -5.75 -23.84
N VAL A 419 -9.58 -5.70 -23.06
CA VAL A 419 -9.57 -5.23 -21.68
C VAL A 419 -8.70 -6.15 -20.80
N TRP A 420 -8.92 -7.46 -20.87
CA TRP A 420 -8.15 -8.44 -20.11
C TRP A 420 -6.66 -8.41 -20.45
N CYS A 421 -6.31 -8.36 -21.74
CA CYS A 421 -4.92 -8.35 -22.21
C CYS A 421 -4.18 -7.04 -21.89
N SER A 422 -4.89 -5.94 -21.67
CA SER A 422 -4.27 -4.66 -21.29
C SER A 422 -3.50 -4.74 -19.99
N MET A 423 -3.96 -5.57 -19.05
CA MET A 423 -3.30 -5.73 -17.74
C MET A 423 -1.92 -6.37 -17.85
N PRO A 424 -1.76 -7.61 -18.40
CA PRO A 424 -0.44 -8.21 -18.52
C PRO A 424 0.49 -7.43 -19.44
N LEU A 425 -0.04 -6.77 -20.49
CA LEU A 425 0.78 -5.92 -21.35
C LEU A 425 1.37 -4.75 -20.58
N SER A 426 0.56 -4.06 -19.77
CA SER A 426 1.05 -2.95 -18.94
C SER A 426 2.06 -3.43 -17.90
N ASP A 427 1.86 -4.59 -17.30
CA ASP A 427 2.77 -5.17 -16.31
C ASP A 427 4.13 -5.52 -16.94
N PHE A 428 4.11 -6.07 -18.15
CA PHE A 428 5.32 -6.38 -18.91
C PHE A 428 6.12 -5.10 -19.25
N LEU A 429 5.45 -4.09 -19.82
CA LEU A 429 6.09 -2.82 -20.18
C LEU A 429 6.63 -2.08 -18.94
N ALA A 430 5.84 -2.04 -17.86
CA ALA A 430 6.28 -1.44 -16.60
C ALA A 430 7.48 -2.17 -15.98
N SER A 431 7.52 -3.49 -16.10
CA SER A 431 8.64 -4.31 -15.61
C SER A 431 9.92 -4.06 -16.41
N LEU A 432 9.82 -3.84 -17.72
CA LEU A 432 10.97 -3.45 -18.56
C LEU A 432 11.52 -2.10 -18.13
N VAL A 433 10.65 -1.10 -17.93
CA VAL A 433 11.06 0.23 -17.47
C VAL A 433 11.71 0.16 -16.08
N ALA A 434 11.12 -0.60 -15.17
CA ALA A 434 11.66 -0.83 -13.83
C ALA A 434 13.04 -1.49 -13.90
N GLY A 435 13.23 -2.48 -14.77
CA GLY A 435 14.51 -3.17 -14.99
C GLY A 435 15.60 -2.23 -15.48
N VAL A 436 15.30 -1.39 -16.48
CA VAL A 436 16.24 -0.40 -17.01
C VAL A 436 16.63 0.61 -15.92
N MET A 437 15.65 1.15 -15.21
CA MET A 437 15.91 2.13 -14.14
C MET A 437 16.73 1.53 -13.00
N LEU A 438 16.46 0.29 -12.63
CA LEU A 438 17.20 -0.42 -11.58
C LEU A 438 18.63 -0.71 -12.02
N PHE A 439 18.82 -1.17 -13.24
CA PHE A 439 20.15 -1.40 -13.81
C PHE A 439 21.00 -0.13 -13.81
N CYS A 440 20.44 1.00 -14.26
CA CYS A 440 21.11 2.30 -14.22
C CYS A 440 21.47 2.71 -12.80
N GLN A 441 20.59 2.43 -11.83
CA GLN A 441 20.84 2.77 -10.42
C GLN A 441 21.96 1.92 -9.81
N PHE A 442 22.02 0.62 -10.12
CA PHE A 442 23.09 -0.24 -9.64
C PHE A 442 24.47 0.16 -10.17
N ARG A 443 24.54 0.57 -11.44
CA ARG A 443 25.79 1.14 -11.98
C ARG A 443 26.26 2.36 -11.18
N LYS A 444 25.33 3.23 -10.79
CA LYS A 444 25.62 4.41 -9.95
C LYS A 444 26.07 4.01 -8.54
N PHE A 445 25.47 2.99 -7.94
CA PHE A 445 25.89 2.50 -6.62
C PHE A 445 27.29 1.89 -6.65
N LYS A 446 27.59 1.06 -7.65
CA LYS A 446 28.93 0.49 -7.84
C LYS A 446 29.99 1.59 -8.04
N ALA A 447 29.69 2.60 -8.85
CA ALA A 447 30.59 3.72 -9.05
C ALA A 447 30.86 4.51 -7.76
N LYS A 448 29.81 4.78 -6.95
CA LYS A 448 29.95 5.43 -5.65
C LYS A 448 30.72 4.60 -4.62
N ALA A 449 30.50 3.30 -4.60
CA ALA A 449 31.22 2.38 -3.72
C ALA A 449 32.71 2.30 -4.09
N ALA A 450 33.02 2.33 -5.39
CA ALA A 450 34.41 2.34 -5.88
C ALA A 450 35.12 3.67 -5.54
N ALA A 451 34.44 4.82 -5.71
CA ALA A 451 34.98 6.13 -5.36
C ALA A 451 35.24 6.26 -3.84
N GLY A 452 34.31 5.77 -3.01
CA GLY A 452 34.49 5.79 -1.54
C GLY A 452 35.62 4.88 -1.04
N ARG A 453 35.89 3.77 -1.74
CA ARG A 453 37.08 2.93 -1.44
C ARG A 453 38.38 3.61 -1.86
N GLY A 454 38.37 4.38 -2.93
CA GLY A 454 39.53 5.19 -3.37
C GLY A 454 39.89 6.28 -2.39
N GLU A 455 38.89 6.97 -1.79
CA GLU A 455 39.12 7.99 -0.78
C GLU A 455 39.67 7.42 0.55
N VAL A 456 39.19 6.26 0.98
CA VAL A 456 39.68 5.57 2.20
C VAL A 456 41.11 5.08 1.99
N SER A 457 41.42 4.48 0.82
CA SER A 457 42.77 4.04 0.48
C SER A 457 43.76 5.20 0.35
N GLY A 458 43.30 6.33 -0.19
CA GLY A 458 44.09 7.55 -0.27
C GLY A 458 44.44 8.16 1.12
N ALA A 459 43.44 8.17 2.03
CA ALA A 459 43.61 8.65 3.37
C ALA A 459 44.49 7.74 4.24
N GLU A 460 44.43 6.42 4.06
CA GLU A 460 45.30 5.46 4.74
C GLU A 460 46.75 5.60 4.26
N VAL A 461 46.98 5.76 2.95
CA VAL A 461 48.33 5.96 2.37
C VAL A 461 48.93 7.31 2.80
N GLU A 462 48.12 8.35 2.94
CA GLU A 462 48.55 9.66 3.41
C GLU A 462 48.85 9.68 4.92
N ASN A 463 48.08 8.91 5.71
CA ASN A 463 48.34 8.73 7.13
C ASN A 463 49.60 7.91 7.41
N ASP A 464 49.84 6.84 6.61
CA ASP A 464 51.08 6.05 6.69
C ASP A 464 52.31 6.85 6.28
N ARG A 465 52.21 7.81 5.35
CA ARG A 465 53.30 8.73 5.02
C ARG A 465 53.61 9.69 6.14
N ARG A 466 52.60 10.23 6.83
CA ARG A 466 52.78 11.16 7.97
C ARG A 466 53.29 10.48 9.25
N VAL A 467 53.15 9.18 9.36
CA VAL A 467 53.69 8.41 10.51
C VAL A 467 55.12 7.98 10.25
N ASN A 468 55.59 7.96 8.99
CA ASN A 468 56.95 7.58 8.60
C ASN A 468 57.85 8.78 8.25
N GLU A 469 57.36 10.04 8.34
CA GLU A 469 58.13 11.30 8.36
C GLU A 469 58.23 11.82 9.80
#